data_8a18f5f8fa11e4aa9c38afc3ba9a7c7f
#
_entry.id   8a18f5f8fa11e4aa9c38afc3ba9a7c7f
#
_cell.length_a   1.000
_cell.length_b   1.000
_cell.length_c   1.000
_cell.angle_alpha   90.00
_cell.angle_beta   90.00
_cell.angle_gamma   90.00
#
_symmetry.space_group_name_H-M   'P 1'
#
loop_
_entity.id
_entity.type
_entity.pdbx_description
1 polymer ?
#
loop_
_entity_poly.entity_id
_entity_poly.type
_entity_poly.pdbx_seq_one_letter_code
_entity_poly.pdbx_strand_id
1 'polypeptide(L)' 'MTTNKAKRIRLKISGGIDHIQKFYEAVEKFAKFESFAITYVKTKQRFNTPLWDMNLELTEIEDRKS' A
#
# COMPACT_ATOMS: atom_id res chain seq x y z
N MET A 1 -17.94 -19.87 -7.30
CA MET A 1 -17.63 -19.47 -7.17
C MET A 1 -17.00 -18.87 -6.96
N THR A 2 -16.69 -18.47 -6.94
CA THR A 2 -16.07 -17.92 -6.77
C THR A 2 -15.88 -16.92 -6.77
N THR A 3 -15.84 -16.34 -6.64
CA THR A 3 -15.78 -15.35 -6.50
C THR A 3 -14.86 -14.65 -6.54
N ASN A 4 -14.70 -14.05 -6.96
CA ASN A 4 -13.87 -13.44 -7.14
C ASN A 4 -13.84 -12.19 -6.79
N LYS A 5 -13.62 -11.83 -5.98
CA LYS A 5 -13.51 -10.66 -5.57
C LYS A 5 -12.27 -10.06 -5.89
N ALA A 6 -12.07 -8.78 -6.01
CA ALA A 6 -10.81 -8.13 -6.23
C ALA A 6 -9.89 -8.48 -5.12
N LYS A 7 -8.66 -8.72 -5.45
CA LYS A 7 -7.70 -9.03 -4.44
C LYS A 7 -7.22 -7.78 -3.79
N ARG A 8 -7.13 -7.83 -2.50
CA ARG A 8 -6.67 -6.72 -1.73
C ARG A 8 -5.51 -7.12 -0.88
N ILE A 9 -4.52 -6.27 -0.79
CA ILE A 9 -3.37 -6.51 0.04
C ILE A 9 -3.26 -5.37 1.01
N ARG A 10 -3.12 -5.69 2.28
CA ARG A 10 -2.94 -4.67 3.28
C ARG A 10 -1.54 -4.76 3.82
N LEU A 11 -0.90 -3.62 3.90
CA LEU A 11 0.46 -3.55 4.39
C LEU A 11 0.51 -2.58 5.54
N LYS A 12 1.33 -2.92 6.51
CA LYS A 12 1.54 -2.04 7.62
C LYS A 12 3.02 -1.99 7.91
N ILE A 13 3.60 -0.81 7.91
CA ILE A 13 5.02 -0.69 8.15
C ILE A 13 5.25 0.38 9.18
N SER A 14 6.37 0.26 9.86
CA SER A 14 6.75 1.21 10.88
C SER A 14 8.21 1.54 10.70
N GLY A 15 8.58 2.75 11.00
CA GLY A 15 9.97 3.13 10.89
C GLY A 15 10.10 4.63 10.80
N GLY A 16 11.29 5.11 10.50
CA GLY A 16 11.50 6.52 10.34
C GLY A 16 10.80 7.01 9.10
N ILE A 17 10.51 8.30 9.07
CA ILE A 17 9.76 8.84 7.95
C ILE A 17 10.48 8.66 6.62
N ASP A 18 11.80 8.74 6.64
CA ASP A 18 12.56 8.56 5.41
C ASP A 18 12.41 7.16 4.86
N HIS A 19 12.43 6.18 5.73
CA HIS A 19 12.29 4.81 5.29
C HIS A 19 10.90 4.53 4.81
N ILE A 20 9.94 5.13 5.46
CA ILE A 20 8.55 4.95 5.06
C ILE A 20 8.32 5.55 3.69
N GLN A 21 8.91 6.71 3.43
CA GLN A 21 8.78 7.32 2.12
C GLN A 21 9.41 6.48 1.03
N LYS A 22 10.57 5.94 1.32
CA LYS A 22 11.23 5.08 0.35
C LYS A 22 10.41 3.85 0.06
N PHE A 23 9.84 3.27 1.09
CA PHE A 23 9.02 2.10 0.92
C PHE A 23 7.78 2.43 0.10
N TYR A 24 7.20 3.58 0.37
CA TYR A 24 6.01 3.98 -0.37
C TYR A 24 6.32 4.12 -1.85
N GLU A 25 7.45 4.70 -2.18
CA GLU A 25 7.85 4.84 -3.57
C GLU A 25 8.02 3.48 -4.23
N ALA A 26 8.59 2.54 -3.50
CA ALA A 26 8.77 1.20 -4.02
C ALA A 26 7.43 0.54 -4.25
N VAL A 27 6.49 0.76 -3.34
CA VAL A 27 5.16 0.20 -3.48
C VAL A 27 4.44 0.80 -4.67
N GLU A 28 4.64 2.08 -4.91
CA GLU A 28 4.04 2.71 -6.07
C GLU A 28 4.51 2.06 -7.35
N LYS A 29 5.80 1.78 -7.43
CA LYS A 29 6.35 1.14 -8.60
C LYS A 29 5.83 -0.28 -8.75
N PHE A 30 5.78 -0.98 -7.64
CA PHE A 30 5.25 -2.32 -7.65
C PHE A 30 3.81 -2.32 -8.13
N ALA A 31 3.02 -1.39 -7.62
CA ALA A 31 1.62 -1.33 -7.97
C ALA A 31 1.45 -1.09 -9.47
N LYS A 32 2.21 -0.16 -9.97
CA LYS A 32 2.11 0.11 -11.37
C LYS A 32 2.50 -1.08 -12.20
N PHE A 33 3.57 -1.74 -11.81
CA PHE A 33 4.07 -2.87 -12.56
C PHE A 33 3.13 -4.07 -12.51
N GLU A 34 2.52 -4.28 -11.37
CA GLU A 34 1.65 -5.44 -11.18
C GLU A 34 0.17 -5.15 -11.33
N SER A 35 -0.15 -3.99 -11.80
CA SER A 35 -1.55 -3.61 -12.00
C SER A 35 -2.36 -3.58 -10.73
N PHE A 36 -1.81 -2.92 -9.74
CA PHE A 36 -2.54 -2.67 -8.51
C PHE A 36 -2.75 -1.18 -8.38
N ALA A 37 -3.74 -0.80 -7.64
CA ALA A 37 -3.98 0.59 -7.32
C ALA A 37 -3.85 0.75 -5.82
N ILE A 38 -3.24 1.85 -5.38
CA ILE A 38 -3.17 2.14 -3.97
C ILE A 38 -4.48 2.81 -3.63
N THR A 39 -5.32 2.11 -2.89
CA THR A 39 -6.65 2.61 -2.62
C THR A 39 -6.79 3.18 -1.22
N TYR A 40 -5.77 3.06 -0.40
CA TYR A 40 -5.84 3.62 0.93
C TYR A 40 -4.45 3.83 1.48
N VAL A 41 -4.19 4.98 2.04
CA VAL A 41 -2.91 5.29 2.65
C VAL A 41 -3.18 6.11 3.89
N LYS A 42 -2.60 5.71 4.98
CA LYS A 42 -2.71 6.49 6.19
C LYS A 42 -1.40 6.43 6.94
N THR A 43 -0.88 7.58 7.33
CA THR A 43 0.35 7.62 8.10
C THR A 43 0.06 8.30 9.41
N LYS A 44 0.81 7.88 10.43
CA LYS A 44 0.62 8.45 11.72
C LYS A 44 1.91 8.34 12.50
N GLN A 45 2.29 9.39 13.17
CA GLN A 45 3.48 9.37 13.98
C GLN A 45 3.12 8.82 15.36
N ARG A 46 3.96 7.95 15.88
CA ARG A 46 3.72 7.41 17.19
C ARG A 46 4.03 8.46 18.23
N PHE A 47 3.24 8.45 19.27
CA PHE A 47 3.37 9.43 20.31
C PHE A 47 4.72 9.31 20.98
N ASN A 48 5.39 10.44 21.10
CA ASN A 48 6.68 10.49 21.78
C ASN A 48 7.80 9.69 21.17
N THR A 49 7.76 9.44 19.90
CA THR A 49 8.86 8.73 19.26
C THR A 49 9.04 9.29 17.86
N PRO A 50 10.18 9.08 17.26
CA PRO A 50 10.38 9.49 15.88
C PRO A 50 9.85 8.45 14.89
N LEU A 51 9.13 7.47 15.39
CA LEU A 51 8.65 6.41 14.52
C LEU A 51 7.30 6.75 13.95
N TRP A 52 7.10 6.30 12.72
CA TRP A 52 5.85 6.52 12.03
C TRP A 52 5.28 5.18 11.63
N ASP A 53 3.99 5.13 11.53
CA ASP A 53 3.31 3.93 11.05
C ASP A 53 2.59 4.30 9.77
N MET A 54 2.64 3.42 8.80
CA MET A 54 1.91 3.66 7.58
C MET A 54 1.11 2.41 7.25
N ASN A 55 -0.15 2.62 6.94
CA ASN A 55 -1.03 1.54 6.52
C ASN A 55 -1.41 1.80 5.08
N LEU A 56 -1.27 0.77 4.28
CA LEU A 56 -1.58 0.87 2.87
C LEU A 56 -2.53 -0.22 2.47
N GLU A 57 -3.34 0.06 1.50
CA GLU A 57 -4.17 -0.97 0.94
C GLU A 57 -4.06 -0.89 -0.56
N LEU A 58 -3.76 -2.01 -1.18
CA LEU A 58 -3.66 -2.10 -2.62
C LEU A 58 -4.78 -3.00 -3.11
N THR A 59 -5.36 -2.62 -4.23
CA THR A 59 -6.43 -3.42 -4.81
C THR A 59 -6.03 -3.75 -6.24
N GLU A 60 -6.18 -4.98 -6.61
CA GLU A 60 -5.83 -5.40 -7.95
C GLU A 60 -6.77 -4.77 -8.97
N ILE A 61 -6.22 -4.21 -10.02
CA ILE A 61 -7.03 -3.63 -11.07
C ILE A 61 -7.38 -4.72 -12.05
N GLU A 62 -8.71 -4.92 -12.25
CA GLU A 62 -9.12 -5.92 -13.14
C GLU A 62 -9.17 -5.35 -14.48
N ASP A 63 -8.37 -5.70 -15.34
CA ASP A 63 -8.32 -5.13 -16.57
C ASP A 63 -9.01 -5.83 -17.57
N ARG A 64 -10.07 -5.63 -17.85
CA ARG A 64 -10.75 -6.32 -18.67
C ARG A 64 -10.68 -5.86 -19.86
N LYS A 65 -10.31 -5.75 -20.46
CA LYS A 65 -10.19 -5.43 -21.53
C LYS A 65 -10.76 -5.91 -22.25
N SER A 66 -11.17 -6.04 -22.27
CA SER A 66 -11.67 -6.61 -23.01
C SER A 66 -12.01 -6.53 -23.41
#